data_b39b5beeda912648c6ea827b6cb03e80
#
_entry.id   b39b5beeda912648c6ea827b6cb03e80
#
_cell.length_a   1.000
_cell.length_b   1.000
_cell.length_c   1.000
_cell.angle_alpha   90.00
_cell.angle_beta   90.00
_cell.angle_gamma   90.00
#
_symmetry.space_group_name_H-M   'P 1'
#
loop_
_entity.id
_entity.type
_entity.pdbx_description
1 polymer ?
#
loop_
_entity_poly.entity_id
_entity_poly.type
_entity_poly.pdbx_seq_one_letter_code
_entity_poly.pdbx_strand_id
1 'polypeptide(L)'
;MGTPVNAAGVGSGSQPQHAAPPRCTGTSGWAGNVSVVSVTAVNDSATLVAVAAAAGLMNRAGAVVYSVASSYDAEWLAALLPNATTVATPVASLLAAAFGAYGAVVYDGNATELLPTVVTLAGALGAVPATPGLLAAFPGTAVVFNAVGVWATPEAAVSYAAGTVLNATTSLAFQDPALLAGGALVDWLVSRSIFVTYLNNSCIPNTTDHAIVAGLVAAAPWPTPVRVYGYNAMDVVAGGDLFEAETDCINTMGQIATASATNLAFWSHLAPFDPDAPPGSATGLLVQPTPAGVTYNASAVYVALVYGDMDNIDFVQTFGRDHMAYRAAVCAPPASPCFPLTWTLSPNLVELAPLMMRWYYDTAATTGGADWFIMPPSGTLYSYPGQMPPDVQAAYVAEQNAQAALMGTTGSVHWEWVLTWEAAWDAYFPRYVGTNGTRAFFLNNVPWVIPILDMLNETYRIVGDAADPATAVIGFRPAFNWQEGGGGGLGFNASVIAAILSALPPGTITYVYVIQNTDIASLFDMAAALSPDVHLVSYGQLTDLAFQREAALAAAAAGAGGTTAHPPTTLDSHP
;
A
#
# COMPACT_ATOMS: atom_id res chain seq x y z
N MET A 1 7.76 29.48 -0.69
CA MET A 1 7.14 29.50 -2.02
C MET A 1 7.85 28.43 -2.84
N GLY A 2 7.43 27.20 -2.69
CA GLY A 2 7.90 26.04 -3.46
C GLY A 2 6.84 25.73 -4.49
N THR A 3 7.22 25.71 -5.77
CA THR A 3 6.37 25.33 -6.89
C THR A 3 5.91 23.88 -6.75
N PRO A 4 4.64 23.57 -7.05
CA PRO A 4 4.18 22.19 -7.09
C PRO A 4 4.98 21.42 -8.14
N VAL A 5 5.48 20.25 -7.78
CA VAL A 5 6.10 19.31 -8.71
C VAL A 5 4.99 18.82 -9.64
N ASN A 6 4.92 19.40 -10.82
CA ASN A 6 4.08 18.91 -11.91
C ASN A 6 4.52 17.50 -12.28
N ALA A 7 3.64 16.55 -12.13
CA ALA A 7 3.71 15.23 -12.74
C ALA A 7 3.45 15.32 -14.26
N ALA A 8 4.23 16.12 -14.97
CA ALA A 8 4.17 16.25 -16.42
C ALA A 8 5.58 16.46 -16.95
N GLY A 9 6.18 15.40 -17.44
CA GLY A 9 7.46 15.50 -18.13
C GLY A 9 8.23 14.19 -18.26
N VAL A 10 7.57 13.05 -18.39
CA VAL A 10 8.22 11.87 -18.95
C VAL A 10 8.17 12.05 -20.46
N GLY A 11 9.34 12.30 -21.04
CA GLY A 11 9.50 12.47 -22.48
C GLY A 11 8.89 11.31 -23.24
N SER A 12 8.23 11.60 -24.36
CA SER A 12 7.68 10.66 -25.32
C SER A 12 8.79 9.86 -26.01
N GLY A 13 9.40 8.94 -25.27
CA GLY A 13 10.05 7.78 -25.87
C GLY A 13 8.94 6.86 -26.34
N SER A 14 8.98 6.42 -27.59
CA SER A 14 8.06 5.45 -28.17
C SER A 14 8.06 4.20 -27.28
N GLN A 15 7.04 4.07 -26.42
CA GLN A 15 6.82 2.84 -25.67
C GLN A 15 6.61 1.68 -26.66
N PRO A 16 7.22 0.52 -26.45
CA PRO A 16 6.90 -0.67 -27.23
C PRO A 16 5.40 -0.96 -27.07
N GLN A 17 4.72 -1.28 -28.18
CA GLN A 17 3.31 -1.68 -28.14
C GLN A 17 3.17 -2.86 -27.19
N HIS A 18 2.52 -2.64 -26.07
CA HIS A 18 2.31 -3.65 -25.04
C HIS A 18 1.47 -4.80 -25.60
N ALA A 19 1.99 -6.03 -25.46
CA ALA A 19 1.17 -7.22 -25.66
C ALA A 19 -0.02 -7.15 -24.68
N ALA A 20 -1.21 -7.56 -25.13
CA ALA A 20 -2.38 -7.59 -24.27
C ALA A 20 -2.07 -8.44 -23.02
N PRO A 21 -2.33 -7.94 -21.81
CA PRO A 21 -2.04 -8.67 -20.58
C PRO A 21 -2.75 -10.03 -20.57
N PRO A 22 -2.16 -11.05 -19.93
CA PRO A 22 -2.80 -12.36 -19.81
C PRO A 22 -4.18 -12.22 -19.17
N ARG A 23 -5.17 -12.92 -19.70
CA ARG A 23 -6.52 -12.94 -19.13
C ARG A 23 -6.49 -13.79 -17.87
N CYS A 24 -7.04 -13.29 -16.77
CA CYS A 24 -7.23 -14.08 -15.56
C CYS A 24 -8.07 -15.32 -15.85
N THR A 25 -7.50 -16.50 -15.67
CA THR A 25 -8.21 -17.78 -15.85
C THR A 25 -9.16 -18.09 -14.70
N GLY A 26 -9.00 -17.40 -13.56
CA GLY A 26 -9.81 -17.54 -12.35
C GLY A 26 -10.93 -16.52 -12.18
N THR A 27 -11.09 -15.55 -13.08
CA THR A 27 -12.23 -14.63 -13.05
C THR A 27 -13.48 -15.38 -13.47
N SER A 28 -14.02 -16.06 -12.52
CA SER A 28 -15.31 -16.73 -12.59
C SER A 28 -16.37 -15.79 -13.13
N GLY A 29 -17.15 -16.27 -14.02
CA GLY A 29 -18.37 -15.85 -14.60
C GLY A 29 -19.27 -14.83 -13.91
N TRP A 30 -18.74 -13.76 -13.29
CA TRP A 30 -19.58 -12.64 -12.92
C TRP A 30 -20.09 -11.98 -14.21
N ALA A 31 -21.39 -12.14 -14.45
CA ALA A 31 -22.10 -11.68 -15.64
C ALA A 31 -23.11 -10.59 -15.29
N GLY A 32 -22.81 -9.77 -14.28
CA GLY A 32 -23.69 -8.67 -13.87
C GLY A 32 -23.75 -7.54 -14.89
N ASN A 33 -24.77 -6.70 -14.77
CA ASN A 33 -24.89 -5.48 -15.56
C ASN A 33 -24.11 -4.35 -14.86
N VAL A 34 -23.24 -3.67 -15.59
CA VAL A 34 -22.46 -2.53 -15.10
C VAL A 34 -22.83 -1.27 -15.88
N SER A 35 -23.26 -0.24 -15.17
CA SER A 35 -23.37 1.10 -15.73
C SER A 35 -21.99 1.73 -15.79
N VAL A 36 -21.45 1.91 -17.00
CA VAL A 36 -20.13 2.50 -17.22
C VAL A 36 -20.30 3.99 -17.54
N VAL A 37 -19.69 4.84 -16.72
CA VAL A 37 -19.75 6.29 -16.86
C VAL A 37 -18.35 6.82 -17.19
N SER A 38 -18.16 7.35 -18.39
CA SER A 38 -16.90 8.02 -18.74
C SER A 38 -16.90 9.45 -18.24
N VAL A 39 -15.87 9.81 -17.48
CA VAL A 39 -15.61 11.16 -16.98
C VAL A 39 -14.35 11.79 -17.61
N THR A 40 -13.72 11.13 -18.59
CA THR A 40 -12.49 11.59 -19.24
C THR A 40 -12.59 12.97 -19.89
N ALA A 41 -13.81 13.39 -20.30
CA ALA A 41 -14.08 14.69 -20.89
C ALA A 41 -14.70 15.70 -19.91
N VAL A 42 -14.85 15.34 -18.63
CA VAL A 42 -15.42 16.22 -17.60
C VAL A 42 -14.30 17.03 -16.99
N ASN A 43 -14.38 18.37 -17.11
CA ASN A 43 -13.39 19.31 -16.56
C ASN A 43 -13.94 20.11 -15.36
N ASP A 44 -15.19 19.88 -14.99
CA ASP A 44 -15.85 20.57 -13.88
C ASP A 44 -15.76 19.72 -12.60
N SER A 45 -15.06 20.24 -11.61
CA SER A 45 -14.83 19.57 -10.32
C SER A 45 -16.14 19.21 -9.60
N ALA A 46 -17.15 20.08 -9.65
CA ALA A 46 -18.42 19.79 -8.99
C ALA A 46 -19.11 18.56 -9.60
N THR A 47 -19.01 18.41 -10.91
CA THR A 47 -19.52 17.22 -11.62
C THR A 47 -18.69 15.97 -11.29
N LEU A 48 -17.36 16.05 -11.25
CA LEU A 48 -16.49 14.92 -10.91
C LEU A 48 -16.79 14.39 -9.49
N VAL A 49 -16.86 15.28 -8.51
CA VAL A 49 -17.22 14.94 -7.12
C VAL A 49 -18.60 14.31 -7.04
N ALA A 50 -19.59 14.89 -7.73
CA ALA A 50 -20.96 14.39 -7.72
C ALA A 50 -21.08 13.01 -8.36
N VAL A 51 -20.39 12.76 -9.48
CA VAL A 51 -20.34 11.44 -10.16
C VAL A 51 -19.71 10.39 -9.26
N ALA A 52 -18.55 10.68 -8.68
CA ALA A 52 -17.88 9.75 -7.79
C ALA A 52 -18.72 9.43 -6.54
N ALA A 53 -19.33 10.44 -5.92
CA ALA A 53 -20.23 10.23 -4.79
C ALA A 53 -21.50 9.44 -5.17
N ALA A 54 -22.09 9.73 -6.33
CA ALA A 54 -23.23 8.98 -6.86
C ALA A 54 -22.87 7.51 -7.08
N ALA A 55 -21.70 7.24 -7.71
CA ALA A 55 -21.19 5.89 -7.87
C ALA A 55 -21.01 5.19 -6.51
N GLY A 56 -20.41 5.86 -5.53
CA GLY A 56 -20.24 5.34 -4.18
C GLY A 56 -21.56 4.99 -3.51
N LEU A 57 -22.56 5.86 -3.56
CA LEU A 57 -23.89 5.61 -2.98
C LEU A 57 -24.61 4.44 -3.67
N MET A 58 -24.57 4.38 -4.99
CA MET A 58 -25.21 3.32 -5.77
C MET A 58 -24.51 1.97 -5.60
N ASN A 59 -23.21 1.97 -5.32
CA ASN A 59 -22.43 0.76 -5.06
C ASN A 59 -22.49 0.27 -3.60
N ARG A 60 -23.20 0.94 -2.69
CA ARG A 60 -23.31 0.49 -1.29
C ARG A 60 -23.80 -0.95 -1.13
N ALA A 61 -24.68 -1.40 -2.02
CA ALA A 61 -25.29 -2.73 -1.96
C ALA A 61 -24.70 -3.73 -2.97
N GLY A 62 -23.78 -3.31 -3.82
CA GLY A 62 -23.18 -4.18 -4.84
C GLY A 62 -22.53 -3.40 -5.97
N ALA A 63 -21.76 -4.07 -6.81
CA ALA A 63 -21.07 -3.48 -7.95
C ALA A 63 -22.05 -3.14 -9.08
N VAL A 64 -22.45 -1.88 -9.21
CA VAL A 64 -23.47 -1.41 -10.18
C VAL A 64 -22.92 -0.33 -11.11
N VAL A 65 -22.15 0.63 -10.60
CA VAL A 65 -21.62 1.79 -11.34
C VAL A 65 -20.11 1.77 -11.35
N TYR A 66 -19.54 1.87 -12.54
CA TYR A 66 -18.10 1.96 -12.76
C TYR A 66 -17.74 3.25 -13.50
N SER A 67 -16.81 4.02 -12.96
CA SER A 67 -16.33 5.27 -13.55
C SER A 67 -15.06 5.04 -14.36
N VAL A 68 -14.97 5.59 -15.56
CA VAL A 68 -13.76 5.59 -16.38
C VAL A 68 -13.19 6.99 -16.42
N ALA A 69 -12.14 7.23 -15.65
CA ALA A 69 -11.41 8.48 -15.60
C ALA A 69 -10.08 8.40 -16.37
N SER A 70 -9.53 7.19 -16.54
CA SER A 70 -8.24 6.93 -17.19
C SER A 70 -8.32 5.71 -18.11
N SER A 71 -7.24 5.47 -18.89
CA SER A 71 -7.08 4.22 -19.64
C SER A 71 -6.98 3.01 -18.70
N TYR A 72 -6.35 3.16 -17.54
CA TYR A 72 -6.23 2.08 -16.55
C TYR A 72 -7.59 1.57 -16.07
N ASP A 73 -8.56 2.47 -15.84
CA ASP A 73 -9.90 2.05 -15.45
C ASP A 73 -10.54 1.17 -16.53
N ALA A 74 -10.44 1.59 -17.81
CA ALA A 74 -10.98 0.82 -18.91
C ALA A 74 -10.29 -0.55 -19.06
N GLU A 75 -8.97 -0.59 -18.88
CA GLU A 75 -8.17 -1.80 -18.96
C GLU A 75 -8.46 -2.78 -17.82
N TRP A 76 -8.61 -2.30 -16.59
CA TRP A 76 -9.01 -3.12 -15.46
C TRP A 76 -10.39 -3.73 -15.65
N LEU A 77 -11.36 -2.93 -16.10
CA LEU A 77 -12.71 -3.43 -16.37
C LEU A 77 -12.68 -4.55 -17.42
N ALA A 78 -11.96 -4.34 -18.53
CA ALA A 78 -11.83 -5.32 -19.60
C ALA A 78 -11.07 -6.59 -19.18
N ALA A 79 -10.02 -6.45 -18.36
CA ALA A 79 -9.21 -7.57 -17.89
C ALA A 79 -9.94 -8.43 -16.86
N LEU A 80 -10.61 -7.79 -15.88
CA LEU A 80 -11.19 -8.48 -14.75
C LEU A 80 -12.64 -8.93 -14.98
N LEU A 81 -13.39 -8.24 -15.83
CA LEU A 81 -14.81 -8.51 -16.09
C LEU A 81 -15.13 -8.68 -17.57
N PRO A 82 -14.44 -9.59 -18.30
CA PRO A 82 -14.62 -9.76 -19.74
C PRO A 82 -16.03 -10.25 -20.13
N ASN A 83 -16.78 -10.80 -19.19
CA ASN A 83 -18.14 -11.31 -19.39
C ASN A 83 -19.24 -10.38 -18.85
N ALA A 84 -18.87 -9.22 -18.29
CA ALA A 84 -19.86 -8.25 -17.81
C ALA A 84 -20.65 -7.63 -18.97
N THR A 85 -21.93 -7.45 -18.78
CA THR A 85 -22.74 -6.64 -19.67
C THR A 85 -22.58 -5.17 -19.29
N THR A 86 -21.82 -4.43 -20.10
CA THR A 86 -21.60 -3.00 -19.84
C THR A 86 -22.62 -2.15 -20.57
N VAL A 87 -23.19 -1.17 -19.87
CA VAL A 87 -24.10 -0.17 -20.40
C VAL A 87 -23.49 1.20 -20.27
N ALA A 88 -23.16 1.84 -21.39
CA ALA A 88 -22.66 3.23 -21.37
C ALA A 88 -23.77 4.15 -20.83
N THR A 89 -23.49 4.80 -19.72
CA THR A 89 -24.45 5.68 -19.03
C THR A 89 -23.96 7.12 -19.10
N PRO A 90 -24.72 8.05 -19.67
CA PRO A 90 -24.36 9.47 -19.67
C PRO A 90 -24.29 10.02 -18.26
N VAL A 91 -23.30 10.90 -18.00
CA VAL A 91 -23.12 11.58 -16.69
C VAL A 91 -24.42 12.21 -16.20
N ALA A 92 -25.13 12.93 -17.07
CA ALA A 92 -26.41 13.57 -16.70
C ALA A 92 -27.48 12.55 -16.26
N SER A 93 -27.52 11.37 -16.88
CA SER A 93 -28.47 10.32 -16.53
C SER A 93 -28.14 9.69 -15.18
N LEU A 94 -26.85 9.43 -14.91
CA LEU A 94 -26.40 8.96 -13.60
C LEU A 94 -26.78 9.96 -12.50
N LEU A 95 -26.43 11.24 -12.70
CA LEU A 95 -26.69 12.27 -11.70
C LEU A 95 -28.18 12.50 -11.48
N ALA A 96 -29.02 12.48 -12.53
CA ALA A 96 -30.47 12.57 -12.39
C ALA A 96 -31.04 11.43 -11.52
N ALA A 97 -30.59 10.21 -11.76
CA ALA A 97 -30.98 9.05 -10.97
C ALA A 97 -30.52 9.17 -9.50
N ALA A 98 -29.26 9.58 -9.28
CA ALA A 98 -28.68 9.71 -7.95
C ALA A 98 -29.33 10.85 -7.15
N PHE A 99 -29.53 12.03 -7.72
CA PHE A 99 -30.21 13.15 -7.06
C PHE A 99 -31.68 12.82 -6.74
N GLY A 100 -32.35 12.08 -7.63
CA GLY A 100 -33.72 11.63 -7.38
C GLY A 100 -33.85 10.64 -6.23
N ALA A 101 -32.83 9.77 -6.06
CA ALA A 101 -32.81 8.73 -5.03
C ALA A 101 -32.29 9.22 -3.66
N TYR A 102 -31.27 10.08 -3.67
CA TYR A 102 -30.46 10.41 -2.47
C TYR A 102 -30.58 11.89 -2.05
N GLY A 103 -30.99 12.78 -2.93
CA GLY A 103 -30.94 14.23 -2.67
C GLY A 103 -29.52 14.78 -2.69
N ALA A 104 -29.35 16.02 -2.19
CA ALA A 104 -28.09 16.76 -2.27
C ALA A 104 -27.61 17.34 -0.95
N VAL A 105 -26.28 17.31 -0.73
CA VAL A 105 -25.54 18.19 0.17
C VAL A 105 -25.00 19.33 -0.69
N VAL A 106 -25.53 20.55 -0.47
CA VAL A 106 -25.17 21.73 -1.29
C VAL A 106 -24.00 22.44 -0.67
N TYR A 107 -22.96 22.76 -1.47
CA TYR A 107 -21.77 23.46 -1.02
C TYR A 107 -21.31 24.58 -1.98
N ASP A 108 -20.47 25.49 -1.48
CA ASP A 108 -19.84 26.52 -2.33
C ASP A 108 -18.64 25.91 -3.08
N GLY A 109 -18.72 25.83 -4.40
CA GLY A 109 -17.64 25.29 -5.23
C GLY A 109 -16.34 26.10 -5.20
N ASN A 110 -16.35 27.33 -4.66
CA ASN A 110 -15.13 28.12 -4.47
C ASN A 110 -14.42 27.83 -3.13
N ALA A 111 -15.11 27.22 -2.17
CA ALA A 111 -14.57 26.86 -0.85
C ALA A 111 -14.09 25.38 -0.85
N THR A 112 -13.10 25.09 -1.70
CA THR A 112 -12.59 23.73 -1.90
C THR A 112 -11.99 23.13 -0.63
N GLU A 113 -11.44 23.94 0.27
CA GLU A 113 -10.92 23.54 1.57
C GLU A 113 -11.98 22.94 2.50
N LEU A 114 -13.26 23.19 2.26
CA LEU A 114 -14.38 22.62 3.01
C LEU A 114 -14.87 21.29 2.41
N LEU A 115 -14.38 20.89 1.23
CA LEU A 115 -14.82 19.68 0.53
C LEU A 115 -14.65 18.40 1.35
N PRO A 116 -13.61 18.18 2.17
CA PRO A 116 -13.50 17.04 3.06
C PRO A 116 -14.73 16.88 3.97
N THR A 117 -15.17 17.97 4.62
CA THR A 117 -16.38 17.95 5.46
C THR A 117 -17.65 17.70 4.65
N VAL A 118 -17.75 18.25 3.45
CA VAL A 118 -18.89 18.01 2.55
C VAL A 118 -18.99 16.53 2.17
N VAL A 119 -17.87 15.88 1.85
CA VAL A 119 -17.81 14.44 1.54
C VAL A 119 -18.18 13.60 2.77
N THR A 120 -17.73 13.97 3.96
CA THR A 120 -18.14 13.35 5.23
C THR A 120 -19.66 13.38 5.39
N LEU A 121 -20.26 14.55 5.25
CA LEU A 121 -21.72 14.72 5.36
C LEU A 121 -22.46 13.96 4.27
N ALA A 122 -21.97 13.96 3.04
CA ALA A 122 -22.54 13.22 1.94
C ALA A 122 -22.58 11.71 2.23
N GLY A 123 -21.49 11.15 2.74
CA GLY A 123 -21.44 9.76 3.17
C GLY A 123 -22.39 9.45 4.32
N ALA A 124 -22.34 10.22 5.39
CA ALA A 124 -23.14 10.00 6.60
C ALA A 124 -24.63 10.21 6.38
N LEU A 125 -25.02 11.19 5.58
CA LEU A 125 -26.42 11.51 5.26
C LEU A 125 -26.97 10.73 4.06
N GLY A 126 -26.12 10.03 3.31
CA GLY A 126 -26.51 9.31 2.11
C GLY A 126 -27.00 10.25 1.00
N ALA A 127 -26.26 11.32 0.72
CA ALA A 127 -26.62 12.36 -0.25
C ALA A 127 -25.46 12.67 -1.20
N VAL A 128 -25.76 13.26 -2.36
CA VAL A 128 -24.76 13.61 -3.39
C VAL A 128 -24.26 15.05 -3.16
N PRO A 129 -22.95 15.32 -3.11
CA PRO A 129 -22.42 16.68 -3.09
C PRO A 129 -22.79 17.42 -4.36
N ALA A 130 -23.25 18.67 -4.25
CA ALA A 130 -23.59 19.49 -5.41
C ALA A 130 -23.36 20.98 -5.13
N THR A 131 -22.83 21.71 -6.12
CA THR A 131 -22.86 23.17 -6.07
C THR A 131 -24.25 23.70 -6.49
N PRO A 132 -24.63 24.92 -6.12
CA PRO A 132 -25.88 25.53 -6.59
C PRO A 132 -25.99 25.52 -8.12
N GLY A 133 -24.86 25.73 -8.85
CA GLY A 133 -24.82 25.70 -10.30
C GLY A 133 -25.13 24.34 -10.88
N LEU A 134 -24.54 23.27 -10.34
CA LEU A 134 -24.83 21.90 -10.75
C LEU A 134 -26.29 21.52 -10.44
N LEU A 135 -26.76 21.86 -9.23
CA LEU A 135 -28.10 21.51 -8.79
C LEU A 135 -29.21 22.18 -9.64
N ALA A 136 -28.94 23.37 -10.20
CA ALA A 136 -29.87 24.06 -11.10
C ALA A 136 -30.21 23.24 -12.36
N ALA A 137 -29.33 22.33 -12.80
CA ALA A 137 -29.57 21.44 -13.92
C ALA A 137 -30.51 20.26 -13.55
N PHE A 138 -30.80 20.04 -12.25
CA PHE A 138 -31.62 18.93 -11.74
C PHE A 138 -32.77 19.47 -10.85
N PRO A 139 -33.74 20.16 -11.42
CA PRO A 139 -34.82 20.77 -10.66
C PRO A 139 -35.65 19.71 -9.93
N GLY A 140 -36.05 20.02 -8.71
CA GLY A 140 -36.83 19.09 -7.85
C GLY A 140 -35.97 18.18 -6.98
N THR A 141 -34.65 18.25 -7.05
CA THR A 141 -33.77 17.53 -6.12
C THR A 141 -33.97 18.03 -4.68
N ALA A 142 -34.17 17.10 -3.76
CA ALA A 142 -34.27 17.42 -2.34
C ALA A 142 -32.92 17.88 -1.79
N VAL A 143 -32.86 19.02 -1.13
CA VAL A 143 -31.68 19.49 -0.40
C VAL A 143 -31.69 18.88 0.99
N VAL A 144 -30.80 17.92 1.25
CA VAL A 144 -30.65 17.23 2.55
C VAL A 144 -29.92 18.12 3.54
N PHE A 145 -28.89 18.82 3.07
CA PHE A 145 -28.12 19.78 3.86
C PHE A 145 -27.59 20.89 2.96
N ASN A 146 -27.65 22.14 3.43
CA ASN A 146 -27.06 23.27 2.74
C ASN A 146 -25.88 23.80 3.54
N ALA A 147 -24.68 23.56 3.05
CA ALA A 147 -23.41 23.97 3.66
C ALA A 147 -22.91 25.37 3.21
N VAL A 148 -23.59 26.01 2.25
CA VAL A 148 -23.14 27.30 1.71
C VAL A 148 -23.15 28.37 2.82
N GLY A 149 -21.96 28.93 3.12
CA GLY A 149 -21.79 29.97 4.12
C GLY A 149 -21.99 29.54 5.58
N VAL A 150 -22.04 28.24 5.86
CA VAL A 150 -22.25 27.71 7.23
C VAL A 150 -20.97 27.82 8.05
N TRP A 151 -19.82 27.56 7.45
CA TRP A 151 -18.51 27.59 8.13
C TRP A 151 -17.57 28.58 7.46
N ALA A 152 -16.76 29.25 8.28
CA ALA A 152 -15.76 30.18 7.82
C ALA A 152 -14.36 29.53 7.65
N THR A 153 -14.12 28.38 8.28
CA THR A 153 -12.82 27.69 8.25
C THR A 153 -12.99 26.16 8.23
N PRO A 154 -11.99 25.40 7.76
CA PRO A 154 -11.98 23.95 7.80
C PRO A 154 -12.14 23.39 9.22
N GLU A 155 -11.50 23.97 10.24
CA GLU A 155 -11.58 23.53 11.63
C GLU A 155 -13.03 23.65 12.18
N ALA A 156 -13.73 24.72 11.84
CA ALA A 156 -15.12 24.90 12.22
C ALA A 156 -16.02 23.88 11.53
N ALA A 157 -15.74 23.56 10.26
CA ALA A 157 -16.48 22.56 9.50
C ALA A 157 -16.25 21.14 10.06
N VAL A 158 -15.01 20.76 10.33
CA VAL A 158 -14.65 19.48 10.92
C VAL A 158 -15.27 19.32 12.31
N SER A 159 -15.20 20.36 13.15
CA SER A 159 -15.81 20.35 14.50
C SER A 159 -17.34 20.19 14.43
N TYR A 160 -18.00 20.83 13.46
CA TYR A 160 -19.44 20.66 13.22
C TYR A 160 -19.78 19.22 12.83
N ALA A 161 -19.05 18.64 11.87
CA ALA A 161 -19.26 17.27 11.44
C ALA A 161 -19.02 16.28 12.59
N ALA A 162 -17.98 16.50 13.40
CA ALA A 162 -17.71 15.71 14.60
C ALA A 162 -18.90 15.71 15.58
N GLY A 163 -19.45 16.87 15.87
CA GLY A 163 -20.62 17.00 16.76
C GLY A 163 -21.92 16.45 16.18
N THR A 164 -21.99 16.23 14.87
CA THR A 164 -23.26 15.93 14.19
C THR A 164 -23.31 14.49 13.66
N VAL A 165 -22.24 14.01 13.01
CA VAL A 165 -22.30 12.73 12.26
C VAL A 165 -21.18 11.74 12.64
N LEU A 166 -20.31 12.02 13.60
CA LEU A 166 -19.17 11.15 13.95
C LEU A 166 -19.61 9.69 14.21
N ASN A 167 -20.68 9.49 14.95
CA ASN A 167 -21.21 8.16 15.27
C ASN A 167 -21.80 7.42 14.06
N ALA A 168 -22.01 8.10 12.93
CA ALA A 168 -22.44 7.50 11.68
C ALA A 168 -21.28 7.20 10.73
N THR A 169 -20.03 7.43 11.17
CA THR A 169 -18.83 7.17 10.38
C THR A 169 -18.13 5.90 10.82
N THR A 170 -17.40 5.27 9.90
CA THR A 170 -16.79 3.96 10.09
C THR A 170 -15.28 4.01 10.29
N SER A 171 -14.63 5.07 9.84
CA SER A 171 -13.17 5.26 9.89
C SER A 171 -12.81 6.73 9.60
N LEU A 172 -11.52 7.00 9.46
CA LEU A 172 -10.94 8.32 9.17
C LEU A 172 -10.31 8.33 7.76
N ALA A 173 -10.29 9.49 7.13
CA ALA A 173 -9.46 9.76 5.96
C ALA A 173 -8.79 11.13 6.07
N PHE A 174 -7.53 11.18 5.66
CA PHE A 174 -6.85 12.42 5.30
C PHE A 174 -6.82 12.51 3.79
N GLN A 175 -7.58 13.46 3.22
CA GLN A 175 -7.70 13.53 1.78
C GLN A 175 -7.61 14.97 1.30
N ASP A 176 -6.60 15.25 0.47
CA ASP A 176 -6.36 16.57 -0.12
C ASP A 176 -7.61 17.06 -0.86
N PRO A 177 -8.10 18.28 -0.54
CA PRO A 177 -9.22 18.91 -1.25
C PRO A 177 -9.06 18.97 -2.77
N ALA A 178 -7.82 19.10 -3.27
CA ALA A 178 -7.57 19.11 -4.72
C ALA A 178 -7.80 17.74 -5.35
N LEU A 179 -7.41 16.66 -4.67
CA LEU A 179 -7.67 15.28 -5.11
C LEU A 179 -9.18 14.97 -5.04
N LEU A 180 -9.84 15.37 -3.95
CA LEU A 180 -11.31 15.25 -3.84
C LEU A 180 -12.02 15.98 -4.98
N ALA A 181 -11.58 17.19 -5.33
CA ALA A 181 -12.14 17.98 -6.42
C ALA A 181 -11.98 17.29 -7.80
N GLY A 182 -10.98 16.41 -7.94
CA GLY A 182 -10.82 15.50 -9.07
C GLY A 182 -11.69 14.23 -8.99
N GLY A 183 -12.43 14.02 -7.90
CA GLY A 183 -13.25 12.83 -7.67
C GLY A 183 -12.48 11.64 -7.08
N ALA A 184 -11.16 11.78 -6.84
CA ALA A 184 -10.32 10.72 -6.31
C ALA A 184 -10.82 10.24 -4.94
N LEU A 185 -10.93 8.93 -4.77
CA LEU A 185 -11.37 8.22 -3.56
C LEU A 185 -12.81 8.53 -3.09
N VAL A 186 -13.48 9.54 -3.64
CA VAL A 186 -14.81 10.01 -3.17
C VAL A 186 -15.85 8.87 -3.17
N ASP A 187 -15.81 7.98 -4.15
CA ASP A 187 -16.71 6.83 -4.22
C ASP A 187 -16.59 5.93 -2.97
N TRP A 188 -15.36 5.64 -2.55
CA TRP A 188 -15.09 4.85 -1.36
C TRP A 188 -15.49 5.58 -0.08
N LEU A 189 -15.06 6.82 0.07
CA LEU A 189 -15.33 7.65 1.25
C LEU A 189 -16.82 7.77 1.51
N VAL A 190 -17.61 8.03 0.47
CA VAL A 190 -19.07 8.17 0.56
C VAL A 190 -19.74 6.81 0.75
N SER A 191 -19.30 5.77 0.05
CA SER A 191 -19.91 4.44 0.17
C SER A 191 -19.79 3.87 1.59
N ARG A 192 -18.66 4.09 2.24
CA ARG A 192 -18.33 3.58 3.58
C ARG A 192 -18.64 4.57 4.70
N SER A 193 -19.16 5.76 4.38
CA SER A 193 -19.41 6.83 5.38
C SER A 193 -18.16 7.14 6.20
N ILE A 194 -17.01 7.38 5.54
CA ILE A 194 -15.74 7.67 6.20
C ILE A 194 -15.73 9.14 6.61
N PHE A 195 -15.20 9.44 7.82
CA PHE A 195 -14.97 10.81 8.25
C PHE A 195 -13.73 11.37 7.53
N VAL A 196 -13.88 12.43 6.77
CA VAL A 196 -12.83 13.02 5.95
C VAL A 196 -12.37 14.34 6.54
N THR A 197 -11.10 14.52 6.70
CA THR A 197 -10.46 15.78 7.13
C THR A 197 -9.17 16.01 6.36
N TYR A 198 -8.74 17.27 6.28
CA TYR A 198 -7.43 17.66 5.76
C TYR A 198 -7.02 18.97 6.42
N LEU A 199 -6.66 18.88 7.70
CA LEU A 199 -6.16 20.01 8.48
C LEU A 199 -4.63 20.02 8.41
N ASN A 200 -4.05 21.12 7.99
CA ASN A 200 -2.64 21.23 7.61
C ASN A 200 -1.64 20.86 8.71
N ASN A 201 -2.03 21.07 9.98
CA ASN A 201 -1.16 20.83 11.13
C ASN A 201 -1.68 19.65 12.00
N SER A 202 -2.45 18.74 11.42
CA SER A 202 -3.06 17.62 12.15
C SER A 202 -2.05 16.72 12.84
N CYS A 203 -0.83 16.63 12.30
CA CYS A 203 0.27 15.83 12.85
C CYS A 203 1.28 16.64 13.67
N ILE A 204 1.05 17.95 13.91
CA ILE A 204 1.97 18.78 14.70
C ILE A 204 1.45 18.92 16.12
N PRO A 205 2.12 18.36 17.13
CA PRO A 205 1.71 18.45 18.52
C PRO A 205 1.48 19.91 18.95
N ASN A 206 0.50 20.11 19.84
CA ASN A 206 0.14 21.42 20.41
C ASN A 206 -0.46 22.43 19.42
N THR A 207 -0.86 22.01 18.22
CA THR A 207 -1.66 22.83 17.31
C THR A 207 -3.17 22.61 17.51
N THR A 208 -3.99 23.54 17.06
CA THR A 208 -5.46 23.41 17.06
C THR A 208 -5.88 22.21 16.22
N ASP A 209 -5.30 22.04 15.04
CA ASP A 209 -5.61 20.96 14.10
C ASP A 209 -5.32 19.59 14.72
N HIS A 210 -4.16 19.44 15.34
CA HIS A 210 -3.79 18.21 16.06
C HIS A 210 -4.78 17.92 17.21
N ALA A 211 -5.16 18.92 18.00
CA ALA A 211 -6.13 18.75 19.08
C ALA A 211 -7.51 18.30 18.56
N ILE A 212 -7.95 18.82 17.41
CA ILE A 212 -9.19 18.41 16.75
C ILE A 212 -9.11 16.95 16.32
N VAL A 213 -8.05 16.55 15.59
CA VAL A 213 -7.89 15.17 15.09
C VAL A 213 -7.72 14.19 16.25
N ALA A 214 -6.90 14.50 17.24
CA ALA A 214 -6.76 13.67 18.46
C ALA A 214 -8.11 13.50 19.18
N GLY A 215 -8.89 14.58 19.28
CA GLY A 215 -10.24 14.55 19.84
C GLY A 215 -11.20 13.66 19.04
N LEU A 216 -11.13 13.68 17.70
CA LEU A 216 -11.89 12.79 16.84
C LEU A 216 -11.54 11.32 17.07
N VAL A 217 -10.26 10.98 17.05
CA VAL A 217 -9.77 9.61 17.28
C VAL A 217 -10.20 9.09 18.65
N ALA A 218 -10.10 9.92 19.68
CA ALA A 218 -10.48 9.54 21.04
C ALA A 218 -11.99 9.36 21.24
N ALA A 219 -12.82 10.11 20.49
CA ALA A 219 -14.29 10.09 20.63
C ALA A 219 -14.99 9.12 19.68
N ALA A 220 -14.35 8.72 18.59
CA ALA A 220 -14.97 7.93 17.54
C ALA A 220 -15.10 6.45 17.92
N PRO A 221 -16.15 5.76 17.47
CA PRO A 221 -16.35 4.33 17.69
C PRO A 221 -15.55 3.45 16.71
N TRP A 222 -14.38 3.92 16.26
CA TRP A 222 -13.58 3.24 15.25
C TRP A 222 -12.69 2.14 15.87
N PRO A 223 -12.32 1.09 15.10
CA PRO A 223 -11.41 0.07 15.58
C PRO A 223 -9.99 0.63 15.83
N THR A 224 -9.22 -0.02 16.69
CA THR A 224 -7.83 0.34 17.00
C THR A 224 -6.90 -0.77 16.52
N PRO A 225 -5.81 -0.47 15.78
CA PRO A 225 -5.41 0.86 15.32
C PRO A 225 -6.44 1.47 14.35
N VAL A 226 -6.59 2.79 14.41
CA VAL A 226 -7.50 3.49 13.50
C VAL A 226 -6.94 3.39 12.09
N ARG A 227 -7.76 2.90 11.16
CA ARG A 227 -7.41 2.87 9.73
C ARG A 227 -7.66 4.24 9.12
N VAL A 228 -6.64 4.80 8.50
CA VAL A 228 -6.70 6.11 7.86
C VAL A 228 -6.54 5.93 6.36
N TYR A 229 -7.57 6.28 5.61
CA TYR A 229 -7.52 6.28 4.14
C TYR A 229 -6.95 7.60 3.61
N GLY A 230 -6.47 7.59 2.36
CA GLY A 230 -5.88 8.76 1.74
C GLY A 230 -4.40 8.92 2.08
N TYR A 231 -3.95 10.16 2.23
CA TYR A 231 -2.58 10.48 2.62
C TYR A 231 -2.55 11.72 3.50
N ASN A 232 -1.68 11.74 4.51
CA ASN A 232 -1.56 12.83 5.48
C ASN A 232 -1.25 14.18 4.82
N ALA A 233 -1.71 15.27 5.45
CA ALA A 233 -1.37 16.65 5.09
C ALA A 233 0.06 17.05 5.51
N MET A 234 1.05 16.17 5.29
CA MET A 234 2.42 16.40 5.79
C MET A 234 3.22 17.39 4.98
N ASP A 235 2.85 17.62 3.74
CA ASP A 235 3.57 18.51 2.83
C ASP A 235 3.57 19.98 3.26
N VAL A 236 2.82 20.31 4.31
CA VAL A 236 2.60 21.68 4.76
C VAL A 236 3.45 22.07 5.96
N VAL A 237 4.20 21.12 6.55
CA VAL A 237 5.10 21.43 7.68
C VAL A 237 6.32 22.21 7.18
N ALA A 238 6.15 23.51 6.98
CA ALA A 238 7.24 24.39 6.59
C ALA A 238 8.35 24.36 7.65
N GLY A 239 9.48 23.74 7.32
CA GLY A 239 10.71 23.76 8.11
C GLY A 239 10.84 22.68 9.20
N GLY A 240 9.91 21.73 9.29
CA GLY A 240 10.01 20.56 10.14
C GLY A 240 10.52 19.33 9.39
N ASP A 241 10.96 18.32 10.12
CA ASP A 241 11.17 17.00 9.57
C ASP A 241 9.79 16.36 9.32
N LEU A 242 9.42 16.23 8.05
CA LEU A 242 8.14 15.64 7.62
C LEU A 242 7.88 14.29 8.30
N PHE A 243 8.92 13.49 8.42
CA PHE A 243 8.83 12.15 8.96
C PHE A 243 8.67 12.12 10.48
N GLU A 244 9.22 13.10 11.20
CA GLU A 244 9.00 13.22 12.64
C GLU A 244 7.54 13.57 12.95
N ALA A 245 6.96 14.52 12.23
CA ALA A 245 5.55 14.85 12.36
C ALA A 245 4.62 13.68 11.97
N GLU A 246 5.02 12.90 10.95
CA GLU A 246 4.31 11.69 10.56
C GLU A 246 4.31 10.64 11.67
N THR A 247 5.43 10.41 12.34
CA THR A 247 5.50 9.41 13.42
C THR A 247 4.55 9.73 14.56
N ASP A 248 4.37 10.98 14.90
CA ASP A 248 3.42 11.40 15.94
C ASP A 248 1.95 11.14 15.55
N CYS A 249 1.64 11.25 14.24
CA CYS A 249 0.29 10.98 13.75
C CYS A 249 -0.06 9.50 13.73
N ILE A 250 0.88 8.65 13.34
CA ILE A 250 0.59 7.25 12.98
C ILE A 250 1.03 6.22 14.03
N ASN A 251 1.47 6.65 15.21
CA ASN A 251 1.80 5.74 16.29
C ASN A 251 0.57 5.01 16.90
N THR A 252 -0.62 5.56 16.73
CA THR A 252 -1.90 4.94 17.13
C THR A 252 -2.85 4.74 15.96
N MET A 253 -2.47 5.21 14.78
CA MET A 253 -3.20 5.13 13.53
C MET A 253 -2.33 4.43 12.49
N GLY A 254 -2.94 3.75 11.54
CA GLY A 254 -2.23 3.17 10.40
C GLY A 254 -2.84 3.65 9.09
N GLN A 255 -1.99 4.03 8.16
CA GLN A 255 -2.44 4.58 6.89
C GLN A 255 -2.62 3.50 5.84
N ILE A 256 -3.74 3.58 5.11
CA ILE A 256 -3.98 2.86 3.87
C ILE A 256 -3.82 3.88 2.75
N ALA A 257 -2.70 3.86 2.06
CA ALA A 257 -2.38 4.82 1.01
C ALA A 257 -3.30 4.61 -0.21
N THR A 258 -4.28 5.48 -0.34
CA THR A 258 -5.36 5.38 -1.34
C THR A 258 -5.68 6.71 -2.00
N ALA A 259 -4.85 7.73 -1.82
CA ALA A 259 -5.19 9.13 -2.14
C ALA A 259 -5.72 9.34 -3.56
N SER A 260 -5.19 8.63 -4.55
CA SER A 260 -5.61 8.74 -5.95
C SER A 260 -6.36 7.50 -6.47
N ALA A 261 -6.67 6.54 -5.59
CA ALA A 261 -7.36 5.31 -5.99
C ALA A 261 -8.79 5.57 -6.49
N THR A 262 -9.24 4.76 -7.45
CA THR A 262 -10.53 4.89 -8.12
C THR A 262 -11.36 3.63 -8.03
N ASN A 263 -12.69 3.77 -8.09
CA ASN A 263 -13.65 2.67 -8.18
C ASN A 263 -13.58 1.63 -7.04
N LEU A 264 -13.05 1.99 -5.86
CA LEU A 264 -12.93 1.06 -4.75
C LEU A 264 -14.30 0.59 -4.24
N ALA A 265 -15.31 1.47 -4.25
CA ALA A 265 -16.68 1.09 -3.91
C ALA A 265 -17.28 0.03 -4.85
N PHE A 266 -16.83 -0.03 -6.10
CA PHE A 266 -17.22 -1.05 -7.07
C PHE A 266 -16.42 -2.35 -6.86
N TRP A 267 -15.09 -2.26 -6.82
CA TRP A 267 -14.22 -3.42 -6.75
C TRP A 267 -14.37 -4.23 -5.47
N SER A 268 -14.67 -3.58 -4.34
CA SER A 268 -14.84 -4.23 -3.03
C SER A 268 -15.99 -5.24 -2.96
N HIS A 269 -16.92 -5.20 -3.90
CA HIS A 269 -18.05 -6.14 -3.96
C HIS A 269 -17.78 -7.37 -4.83
N LEU A 270 -16.64 -7.45 -5.49
CA LEU A 270 -16.38 -8.48 -6.49
C LEU A 270 -15.40 -9.53 -5.96
N ALA A 271 -15.81 -10.78 -5.98
CA ALA A 271 -15.02 -11.95 -5.56
C ALA A 271 -14.40 -11.78 -4.15
N PRO A 272 -15.18 -11.48 -3.11
CA PRO A 272 -14.67 -11.35 -1.76
C PRO A 272 -13.93 -12.63 -1.35
N PHE A 273 -12.92 -12.48 -0.51
CA PHE A 273 -12.21 -13.62 0.07
C PHE A 273 -13.08 -14.33 1.10
N ASP A 274 -13.06 -15.65 1.05
CA ASP A 274 -13.69 -16.55 2.01
C ASP A 274 -12.58 -17.37 2.70
N PRO A 275 -12.29 -17.10 3.98
CA PRO A 275 -11.23 -17.81 4.70
C PRO A 275 -11.51 -19.31 4.87
N ASP A 276 -12.77 -19.72 4.76
CA ASP A 276 -13.18 -21.14 4.88
C ASP A 276 -13.13 -21.88 3.54
N ALA A 277 -12.94 -21.15 2.43
CA ALA A 277 -12.81 -21.78 1.12
C ALA A 277 -11.42 -22.44 0.95
N PRO A 278 -11.31 -23.51 0.16
CA PRO A 278 -10.01 -24.17 -0.08
C PRO A 278 -8.96 -23.18 -0.59
N PRO A 279 -7.71 -23.24 -0.08
CA PRO A 279 -6.61 -22.43 -0.58
C PRO A 279 -6.44 -22.61 -2.10
N GLY A 280 -6.17 -21.50 -2.81
CA GLY A 280 -6.04 -21.49 -4.27
C GLY A 280 -7.36 -21.58 -5.04
N SER A 281 -8.51 -21.68 -4.37
CA SER A 281 -9.83 -21.57 -5.04
C SER A 281 -10.14 -20.11 -5.41
N ALA A 282 -11.19 -19.89 -6.18
CA ALA A 282 -11.59 -18.55 -6.66
C ALA A 282 -11.92 -17.54 -5.54
N THR A 283 -12.20 -18.01 -4.34
CA THR A 283 -12.50 -17.16 -3.16
C THR A 283 -11.60 -17.48 -1.95
N GLY A 284 -10.80 -18.56 -2.00
CA GLY A 284 -9.98 -19.02 -0.88
C GLY A 284 -8.68 -18.22 -0.72
N LEU A 285 -7.90 -18.65 0.24
CA LEU A 285 -6.57 -18.10 0.53
C LEU A 285 -5.67 -18.14 -0.71
N LEU A 286 -4.83 -17.15 -0.85
CA LEU A 286 -3.87 -17.06 -1.94
C LEU A 286 -2.71 -18.04 -1.73
N VAL A 287 -2.21 -18.60 -2.81
CA VAL A 287 -1.10 -19.56 -2.78
C VAL A 287 0.04 -19.03 -3.64
N GLN A 288 1.21 -19.01 -3.07
CA GLN A 288 2.44 -18.67 -3.78
C GLN A 288 3.22 -19.94 -4.15
N PRO A 289 4.02 -19.88 -5.23
CA PRO A 289 4.86 -21.01 -5.60
C PRO A 289 5.88 -21.28 -4.50
N THR A 290 6.12 -22.56 -4.20
CA THR A 290 7.23 -22.94 -3.31
C THR A 290 8.54 -22.74 -4.05
N PRO A 291 9.47 -21.91 -3.54
CA PRO A 291 10.76 -21.72 -4.19
C PRO A 291 11.56 -23.00 -4.16
N ALA A 292 12.39 -23.22 -5.19
CA ALA A 292 13.32 -24.34 -5.21
C ALA A 292 14.29 -24.23 -4.02
N GLY A 293 14.69 -25.38 -3.46
CA GLY A 293 15.68 -25.41 -2.39
C GLY A 293 17.01 -24.81 -2.84
N VAL A 294 17.64 -24.04 -1.97
CA VAL A 294 18.95 -23.45 -2.18
C VAL A 294 19.89 -23.85 -1.03
N THR A 295 21.18 -24.02 -1.34
CA THR A 295 22.19 -24.37 -0.33
C THR A 295 23.18 -23.23 -0.18
N TYR A 296 23.45 -22.83 1.06
CA TYR A 296 24.42 -21.78 1.37
C TYR A 296 25.83 -22.16 0.93
N ASN A 297 26.48 -21.28 0.22
CA ASN A 297 27.87 -21.35 -0.16
C ASN A 297 28.59 -20.07 0.30
N ALA A 298 29.59 -20.19 1.17
CA ALA A 298 30.32 -19.06 1.72
C ALA A 298 31.11 -18.24 0.69
N SER A 299 31.31 -18.74 -0.53
CA SER A 299 31.98 -18.03 -1.62
C SER A 299 31.01 -17.22 -2.51
N ALA A 300 29.70 -17.39 -2.35
CA ALA A 300 28.70 -16.71 -3.14
C ALA A 300 28.11 -15.49 -2.43
N VAL A 301 27.49 -14.60 -3.19
CA VAL A 301 26.68 -13.46 -2.70
C VAL A 301 25.22 -13.74 -3.03
N TYR A 302 24.32 -13.55 -2.08
CA TYR A 302 22.89 -13.77 -2.24
C TYR A 302 22.13 -12.48 -2.05
N VAL A 303 21.35 -12.10 -3.05
CA VAL A 303 20.60 -10.84 -3.07
C VAL A 303 19.14 -11.11 -3.42
N ALA A 304 18.20 -10.66 -2.58
CA ALA A 304 16.82 -10.55 -2.98
C ALA A 304 16.55 -9.16 -3.54
N LEU A 305 15.78 -9.08 -4.62
CA LEU A 305 15.21 -7.83 -5.10
C LEU A 305 13.81 -7.70 -4.52
N VAL A 306 13.55 -6.63 -3.77
CA VAL A 306 12.24 -6.32 -3.21
C VAL A 306 11.70 -5.07 -3.89
N TYR A 307 10.72 -5.26 -4.78
CA TYR A 307 10.06 -4.18 -5.50
C TYR A 307 9.02 -3.53 -4.59
N GLY A 308 9.23 -2.28 -4.21
CA GLY A 308 8.55 -1.57 -3.14
C GLY A 308 7.32 -0.76 -3.52
N ASP A 309 6.77 -0.07 -2.52
CA ASP A 309 5.77 1.00 -2.58
C ASP A 309 4.37 0.60 -3.11
N MET A 310 4.07 -0.71 -3.19
CA MET A 310 2.73 -1.16 -3.52
C MET A 310 1.80 -1.27 -2.29
N ASP A 311 2.12 -0.56 -1.22
CA ASP A 311 1.18 -0.12 -0.17
C ASP A 311 0.21 0.93 -0.71
N ASN A 312 0.66 1.75 -1.66
CA ASN A 312 -0.15 2.72 -2.34
C ASN A 312 -1.05 2.05 -3.40
N ILE A 313 -2.37 2.12 -3.19
CA ILE A 313 -3.35 1.42 -4.03
C ILE A 313 -3.41 1.98 -5.45
N ASP A 314 -3.13 3.28 -5.65
CA ASP A 314 -3.10 3.81 -7.02
C ASP A 314 -1.87 3.32 -7.80
N PHE A 315 -0.73 3.03 -7.16
CA PHE A 315 0.39 2.36 -7.83
C PHE A 315 0.02 0.92 -8.23
N VAL A 316 -0.71 0.21 -7.37
CA VAL A 316 -1.28 -1.09 -7.74
C VAL A 316 -2.20 -0.97 -8.95
N GLN A 317 -3.02 0.08 -9.01
CA GLN A 317 -3.93 0.32 -10.12
C GLN A 317 -3.23 0.77 -11.42
N THR A 318 -2.00 1.27 -11.36
CA THR A 318 -1.26 1.89 -12.46
C THR A 318 0.10 1.23 -12.72
N PHE A 319 1.18 1.77 -12.20
CA PHE A 319 2.57 1.32 -12.47
C PHE A 319 2.79 -0.16 -12.14
N GLY A 320 2.33 -0.61 -10.99
CA GLY A 320 2.50 -1.99 -10.57
C GLY A 320 1.87 -2.97 -11.56
N ARG A 321 0.69 -2.61 -12.10
CA ARG A 321 0.03 -3.38 -13.15
C ARG A 321 0.88 -3.48 -14.41
N ASP A 322 1.38 -2.37 -14.90
CA ASP A 322 2.16 -2.33 -16.13
C ASP A 322 3.48 -3.10 -15.97
N HIS A 323 4.15 -2.95 -14.84
CA HIS A 323 5.39 -3.65 -14.56
C HIS A 323 5.18 -5.16 -14.41
N MET A 324 4.12 -5.59 -13.74
CA MET A 324 3.78 -7.01 -13.63
C MET A 324 3.40 -7.59 -15.00
N ALA A 325 2.62 -6.88 -15.81
CA ALA A 325 2.25 -7.30 -17.17
C ALA A 325 3.48 -7.40 -18.08
N TYR A 326 4.39 -6.42 -18.04
CA TYR A 326 5.65 -6.46 -18.77
C TYR A 326 6.48 -7.70 -18.38
N ARG A 327 6.66 -7.92 -17.09
CA ARG A 327 7.42 -9.05 -16.57
C ARG A 327 6.80 -10.39 -16.99
N ALA A 328 5.49 -10.52 -16.91
CA ALA A 328 4.79 -11.71 -17.35
C ALA A 328 5.01 -11.98 -18.86
N ALA A 329 5.00 -10.93 -19.68
CA ALA A 329 5.25 -11.05 -21.12
C ALA A 329 6.70 -11.49 -21.43
N VAL A 330 7.68 -10.95 -20.71
CA VAL A 330 9.11 -11.28 -20.92
C VAL A 330 9.44 -12.67 -20.37
N CYS A 331 8.82 -13.09 -19.25
CA CYS A 331 9.11 -14.34 -18.56
C CYS A 331 8.27 -15.53 -19.06
N ALA A 332 7.33 -15.31 -19.99
CA ALA A 332 6.50 -16.40 -20.50
C ALA A 332 7.33 -17.48 -21.22
N PRO A 333 7.06 -18.78 -20.99
CA PRO A 333 7.74 -19.84 -21.73
C PRO A 333 7.49 -19.70 -23.25
N PRO A 334 8.48 -20.00 -24.15
CA PRO A 334 9.77 -20.67 -23.88
C PRO A 334 10.96 -19.72 -23.59
N ALA A 335 10.70 -18.51 -23.15
CA ALA A 335 11.77 -17.56 -22.79
C ALA A 335 12.74 -18.14 -21.75
N SER A 336 13.92 -17.53 -21.62
CA SER A 336 14.89 -17.88 -20.57
C SER A 336 14.25 -17.77 -19.19
N PRO A 337 14.63 -18.63 -18.23
CA PRO A 337 14.10 -18.52 -16.87
C PRO A 337 14.35 -17.12 -16.31
N CYS A 338 13.30 -16.52 -15.77
CA CYS A 338 13.40 -15.23 -15.12
C CYS A 338 14.14 -15.32 -13.79
N PHE A 339 14.83 -14.25 -13.42
CA PHE A 339 15.41 -14.12 -12.09
C PHE A 339 14.29 -13.96 -11.04
N PRO A 340 14.50 -14.44 -9.81
CA PRO A 340 13.56 -14.24 -8.71
C PRO A 340 13.32 -12.76 -8.40
N LEU A 341 12.05 -12.35 -8.28
CA LEU A 341 11.64 -11.02 -7.86
C LEU A 341 10.58 -11.12 -6.77
N THR A 342 10.75 -10.34 -5.72
CA THR A 342 9.78 -10.21 -4.63
C THR A 342 9.07 -8.88 -4.74
N TRP A 343 7.75 -8.91 -4.86
CA TRP A 343 6.89 -7.72 -4.94
C TRP A 343 6.31 -7.42 -3.56
N THR A 344 6.24 -6.16 -3.20
CA THR A 344 5.32 -5.75 -2.14
C THR A 344 3.91 -5.67 -2.72
N LEU A 345 2.89 -6.06 -1.96
CA LEU A 345 1.50 -5.93 -2.39
C LEU A 345 0.61 -5.70 -1.16
N SER A 346 -0.21 -4.65 -1.22
CA SER A 346 -1.05 -4.28 -0.09
C SER A 346 -2.06 -5.36 0.26
N PRO A 347 -2.07 -5.90 1.49
CA PRO A 347 -3.07 -6.84 1.95
C PRO A 347 -4.47 -6.23 1.99
N ASN A 348 -4.58 -4.89 2.04
CA ASN A 348 -5.85 -4.19 2.01
C ASN A 348 -6.64 -4.39 0.70
N LEU A 349 -5.99 -4.83 -0.38
CA LEU A 349 -6.67 -5.23 -1.61
C LEU A 349 -7.68 -6.37 -1.40
N VAL A 350 -7.49 -7.20 -0.37
CA VAL A 350 -8.45 -8.25 0.01
C VAL A 350 -9.84 -7.67 0.25
N GLU A 351 -9.91 -6.47 0.82
CA GLU A 351 -11.16 -5.74 1.06
C GLU A 351 -11.47 -4.75 -0.07
N LEU A 352 -10.47 -4.00 -0.50
CA LEU A 352 -10.67 -2.85 -1.40
C LEU A 352 -10.88 -3.27 -2.86
N ALA A 353 -10.15 -4.29 -3.32
CA ALA A 353 -10.18 -4.73 -4.71
C ALA A 353 -9.74 -6.21 -4.85
N PRO A 354 -10.54 -7.18 -4.36
CA PRO A 354 -10.15 -8.60 -4.31
C PRO A 354 -9.77 -9.18 -5.68
N LEU A 355 -10.46 -8.77 -6.76
CA LEU A 355 -10.14 -9.22 -8.11
C LEU A 355 -8.76 -8.71 -8.59
N MET A 356 -8.36 -7.49 -8.23
CA MET A 356 -7.02 -6.99 -8.55
C MET A 356 -5.96 -7.79 -7.82
N MET A 357 -6.17 -8.10 -6.52
CA MET A 357 -5.29 -8.95 -5.75
C MET A 357 -5.06 -10.30 -6.47
N ARG A 358 -6.14 -10.96 -6.88
CA ARG A 358 -6.07 -12.24 -7.61
C ARG A 358 -5.36 -12.10 -8.95
N TRP A 359 -5.60 -11.03 -9.68
CA TRP A 359 -4.94 -10.78 -10.96
C TRP A 359 -3.41 -10.75 -10.81
N TYR A 360 -2.89 -10.13 -9.73
CA TYR A 360 -1.45 -10.13 -9.47
C TYR A 360 -0.91 -11.55 -9.27
N TYR A 361 -1.60 -12.37 -8.47
CA TYR A 361 -1.20 -13.76 -8.24
C TYR A 361 -1.30 -14.63 -9.48
N ASP A 362 -2.39 -14.51 -10.24
CA ASP A 362 -2.59 -15.25 -11.48
C ASP A 362 -1.54 -14.85 -12.53
N THR A 363 -1.19 -13.57 -12.61
CA THR A 363 -0.18 -13.05 -13.52
C THR A 363 1.21 -13.54 -13.12
N ALA A 364 1.56 -13.48 -11.83
CA ALA A 364 2.81 -14.01 -11.31
C ALA A 364 2.96 -15.53 -11.56
N ALA A 365 1.88 -16.29 -11.53
CA ALA A 365 1.92 -17.71 -11.84
C ALA A 365 2.38 -18.00 -13.28
N THR A 366 2.23 -17.04 -14.22
CA THR A 366 2.66 -17.20 -15.61
C THR A 366 4.16 -17.04 -15.82
N THR A 367 4.89 -16.53 -14.84
CA THR A 367 6.36 -16.31 -14.90
C THR A 367 7.19 -17.54 -14.53
N GLY A 368 6.56 -18.71 -14.42
CA GLY A 368 7.26 -19.96 -14.07
C GLY A 368 7.69 -20.06 -12.62
N GLY A 369 7.03 -19.32 -11.72
CA GLY A 369 7.34 -19.32 -10.28
C GLY A 369 8.55 -18.46 -9.92
N ALA A 370 8.80 -17.40 -10.69
CA ALA A 370 9.89 -16.45 -10.45
C ALA A 370 9.45 -15.20 -9.65
N ASP A 371 8.16 -15.08 -9.33
CA ASP A 371 7.59 -13.93 -8.63
C ASP A 371 6.88 -14.34 -7.33
N TRP A 372 7.14 -13.58 -6.28
CA TRP A 372 6.56 -13.74 -4.94
C TRP A 372 6.05 -12.42 -4.42
N PHE A 373 5.10 -12.49 -3.48
CA PHE A 373 4.54 -11.33 -2.83
C PHE A 373 4.83 -11.33 -1.33
N ILE A 374 5.17 -10.16 -0.80
CA ILE A 374 5.27 -9.88 0.62
C ILE A 374 4.42 -8.66 0.94
N MET A 375 4.14 -8.44 2.22
CA MET A 375 3.43 -7.24 2.65
C MET A 375 4.34 -6.00 2.49
N PRO A 376 3.75 -4.85 2.13
CA PRO A 376 4.49 -3.59 1.96
C PRO A 376 4.83 -2.94 3.30
N PRO A 377 5.42 -1.75 3.32
CA PRO A 377 5.69 -0.99 4.56
C PRO A 377 4.40 -0.56 5.30
N SER A 378 4.30 -0.80 6.59
CA SER A 378 5.01 -1.75 7.44
C SER A 378 4.16 -2.99 7.68
N GLY A 379 3.66 -3.63 6.65
CA GLY A 379 2.74 -4.75 6.71
C GLY A 379 1.31 -4.38 6.30
N THR A 380 0.34 -4.50 7.19
CA THR A 380 -1.08 -4.22 6.88
C THR A 380 -1.36 -2.73 6.68
N LEU A 381 -0.66 -1.88 7.40
CA LEU A 381 -0.81 -0.42 7.37
C LEU A 381 0.56 0.25 7.24
N TYR A 382 0.62 1.37 6.56
CA TYR A 382 1.76 2.26 6.62
C TYR A 382 1.82 2.89 8.01
N SER A 383 2.81 2.50 8.80
CA SER A 383 2.97 2.88 10.20
C SER A 383 4.40 2.62 10.68
N TYR A 384 4.71 3.09 11.88
CA TYR A 384 5.98 2.82 12.59
C TYR A 384 5.68 1.96 13.84
N PRO A 385 5.58 0.64 13.68
CA PRO A 385 5.05 -0.22 14.75
C PRO A 385 5.87 -0.24 16.02
N GLY A 386 7.17 0.10 15.97
CA GLY A 386 8.00 0.26 17.16
C GLY A 386 7.51 1.34 18.13
N GLN A 387 6.74 2.31 17.63
CA GLN A 387 6.18 3.40 18.44
C GLN A 387 4.76 3.15 18.93
N MET A 388 4.10 2.09 18.44
CA MET A 388 2.72 1.80 18.86
C MET A 388 2.65 1.50 20.36
N PRO A 389 1.60 1.95 21.06
CA PRO A 389 1.29 1.47 22.40
C PRO A 389 1.21 -0.06 22.45
N PRO A 390 1.61 -0.71 23.55
CA PRO A 390 1.77 -2.17 23.60
C PRO A 390 0.52 -2.98 23.24
N ASP A 391 -0.66 -2.49 23.56
CA ASP A 391 -1.96 -3.11 23.25
C ASP A 391 -2.34 -2.92 21.78
N VAL A 392 -2.11 -1.74 21.23
CA VAL A 392 -2.29 -1.44 19.80
C VAL A 392 -1.32 -2.29 18.99
N GLN A 393 -0.05 -2.36 19.39
CA GLN A 393 0.97 -3.16 18.73
C GLN A 393 0.62 -4.67 18.74
N ALA A 394 0.06 -5.19 19.86
CA ALA A 394 -0.37 -6.58 19.92
C ALA A 394 -1.53 -6.88 18.96
N ALA A 395 -2.52 -5.98 18.87
CA ALA A 395 -3.62 -6.10 17.93
C ALA A 395 -3.12 -6.02 16.47
N TYR A 396 -2.20 -5.11 16.20
CA TYR A 396 -1.59 -4.95 14.89
C TYR A 396 -0.83 -6.21 14.43
N VAL A 397 -0.03 -6.82 15.31
CA VAL A 397 0.69 -8.07 15.03
C VAL A 397 -0.27 -9.23 14.73
N ALA A 398 -1.38 -9.33 15.48
CA ALA A 398 -2.40 -10.35 15.24
C ALA A 398 -3.06 -10.17 13.85
N GLU A 399 -3.40 -8.93 13.49
CA GLU A 399 -3.95 -8.60 12.18
C GLU A 399 -2.96 -8.91 11.06
N GLN A 400 -1.70 -8.49 11.22
CA GLN A 400 -0.65 -8.73 10.22
C GLN A 400 -0.43 -10.23 9.98
N ASN A 401 -0.40 -11.04 11.03
CA ASN A 401 -0.29 -12.49 10.88
C ASN A 401 -1.50 -13.10 10.14
N ALA A 402 -2.71 -12.62 10.39
CA ALA A 402 -3.90 -13.07 9.68
C ALA A 402 -3.84 -12.69 8.17
N GLN A 403 -3.41 -11.48 7.87
CA GLN A 403 -3.24 -11.03 6.48
C GLN A 403 -2.10 -11.76 5.76
N ALA A 404 -0.99 -12.04 6.45
CA ALA A 404 0.11 -12.85 5.93
C ALA A 404 -0.37 -14.25 5.53
N ALA A 405 -1.17 -14.89 6.39
CA ALA A 405 -1.75 -16.21 6.12
C ALA A 405 -2.69 -16.15 4.89
N LEU A 406 -3.51 -15.10 4.77
CA LEU A 406 -4.41 -14.92 3.63
C LEU A 406 -3.65 -14.75 2.31
N MET A 407 -2.53 -14.02 2.33
CA MET A 407 -1.65 -13.80 1.18
C MET A 407 -0.72 -15.00 0.91
N GLY A 408 -0.68 -16.03 1.76
CA GLY A 408 0.27 -17.12 1.63
C GLY A 408 1.73 -16.65 1.71
N THR A 409 2.02 -15.65 2.53
CA THR A 409 3.36 -15.08 2.69
C THR A 409 3.85 -15.17 4.13
N THR A 410 5.16 -15.13 4.32
CA THR A 410 5.81 -14.96 5.62
C THR A 410 6.73 -13.74 5.65
N GLY A 411 6.68 -12.91 4.60
CA GLY A 411 7.52 -11.73 4.44
C GLY A 411 6.75 -10.42 4.57
N SER A 412 7.42 -9.40 5.07
CA SER A 412 6.92 -8.02 5.13
C SER A 412 8.07 -7.04 5.00
N VAL A 413 7.84 -5.93 4.32
CA VAL A 413 8.71 -4.76 4.49
C VAL A 413 8.33 -4.10 5.81
N HIS A 414 9.31 -3.64 6.56
CA HIS A 414 9.12 -2.93 7.81
C HIS A 414 9.84 -1.60 7.76
N TRP A 415 9.08 -0.54 7.98
CA TRP A 415 9.60 0.81 8.11
C TRP A 415 9.58 1.24 9.56
N GLU A 416 10.62 1.96 9.94
CA GLU A 416 10.72 2.53 11.26
C GLU A 416 11.38 3.91 11.16
N TRP A 417 11.00 4.78 12.08
CA TRP A 417 11.72 6.04 12.27
C TRP A 417 13.14 5.74 12.79
N VAL A 418 14.12 6.47 12.28
CA VAL A 418 15.54 6.19 12.56
C VAL A 418 15.88 6.10 14.06
N LEU A 419 15.13 6.76 14.93
CA LEU A 419 15.37 6.76 16.37
C LEU A 419 14.56 5.72 17.15
N THR A 420 13.73 4.91 16.49
CA THR A 420 12.80 3.97 17.16
C THR A 420 13.12 2.50 16.93
N TRP A 421 14.26 2.21 16.31
CA TRP A 421 14.70 0.85 16.03
C TRP A 421 14.90 0.00 17.29
N GLU A 422 15.43 0.58 18.39
CA GLU A 422 15.56 -0.15 19.65
C GLU A 422 14.20 -0.64 20.15
N ALA A 423 13.19 0.22 20.13
CA ALA A 423 11.82 -0.17 20.51
C ALA A 423 11.25 -1.26 19.59
N ALA A 424 11.54 -1.21 18.29
CA ALA A 424 11.13 -2.25 17.35
C ALA A 424 11.81 -3.60 17.66
N TRP A 425 13.13 -3.60 17.92
CA TRP A 425 13.87 -4.82 18.26
C TRP A 425 13.48 -5.40 19.61
N ASP A 426 13.22 -4.57 20.60
CA ASP A 426 12.98 -5.00 21.98
C ASP A 426 11.51 -5.39 22.22
N ALA A 427 10.56 -4.79 21.51
CA ALA A 427 9.14 -4.95 21.79
C ALA A 427 8.32 -5.47 20.61
N TYR A 428 8.58 -5.06 19.38
CA TYR A 428 7.76 -5.39 18.22
C TYR A 428 8.11 -6.74 17.61
N PHE A 429 9.35 -6.93 17.14
CA PHE A 429 9.76 -8.20 16.51
C PHE A 429 9.63 -9.43 17.41
N PRO A 430 9.90 -9.36 18.74
CA PRO A 430 9.68 -10.51 19.63
C PRO A 430 8.25 -11.02 19.67
N ARG A 431 7.24 -10.19 19.31
CA ARG A 431 5.83 -10.62 19.28
C ARG A 431 5.53 -11.61 18.16
N TYR A 432 6.39 -11.71 17.17
CA TYR A 432 6.25 -12.66 16.06
C TYR A 432 6.92 -14.00 16.33
N VAL A 433 7.83 -14.08 17.30
CA VAL A 433 8.54 -15.32 17.65
C VAL A 433 7.53 -16.38 18.09
N GLY A 434 7.61 -17.55 17.47
CA GLY A 434 6.70 -18.67 17.73
C GLY A 434 5.30 -18.52 17.11
N THR A 435 5.04 -17.49 16.32
CA THR A 435 3.81 -17.37 15.53
C THR A 435 3.95 -18.10 14.20
N ASN A 436 2.81 -18.44 13.57
CA ASN A 436 2.79 -19.02 12.21
C ASN A 436 2.64 -17.94 11.12
N GLY A 437 2.89 -16.67 11.46
CA GLY A 437 2.71 -15.52 10.56
C GLY A 437 3.98 -15.04 9.92
N THR A 438 4.19 -13.71 9.97
CA THR A 438 5.36 -13.05 9.39
C THR A 438 6.64 -13.44 10.13
N ARG A 439 7.66 -13.84 9.38
CA ARG A 439 8.97 -14.27 9.90
C ARG A 439 10.15 -13.53 9.30
N ALA A 440 10.00 -13.01 8.10
CA ALA A 440 11.05 -12.27 7.39
C ALA A 440 10.65 -10.81 7.24
N PHE A 441 11.44 -9.92 7.81
CA PHE A 441 11.26 -8.48 7.69
C PHE A 441 12.37 -7.87 6.85
N PHE A 442 11.99 -7.11 5.84
CA PHE A 442 12.88 -6.35 4.98
C PHE A 442 12.91 -4.92 5.51
N LEU A 443 13.96 -4.62 6.27
CA LEU A 443 14.03 -3.41 7.10
C LEU A 443 14.40 -2.21 6.26
N ASN A 444 13.63 -1.14 6.37
CA ASN A 444 13.97 0.15 5.78
C ASN A 444 13.65 1.25 6.78
N ASN A 445 14.30 2.39 6.69
CA ASN A 445 14.06 3.48 7.63
C ASN A 445 13.74 4.78 6.91
N VAL A 446 13.06 5.63 7.65
CA VAL A 446 12.75 7.00 7.26
C VAL A 446 13.57 7.94 8.13
N PRO A 447 14.25 8.93 7.56
CA PRO A 447 14.45 9.17 6.13
C PRO A 447 15.32 8.10 5.46
N TRP A 448 15.11 7.87 4.19
CA TRP A 448 15.67 6.79 3.36
C TRP A 448 17.19 6.68 3.32
N VAL A 449 17.89 7.76 3.63
CA VAL A 449 19.35 7.87 3.45
C VAL A 449 20.16 7.47 4.68
N ILE A 450 19.48 7.18 5.80
CA ILE A 450 20.15 6.88 7.07
C ILE A 450 20.25 5.35 7.22
N PRO A 451 21.46 4.79 7.39
CA PRO A 451 21.60 3.38 7.69
C PRO A 451 20.90 3.03 8.99
N ILE A 452 20.38 1.81 9.09
CA ILE A 452 19.85 1.25 10.32
C ILE A 452 20.98 1.14 11.33
N LEU A 453 20.99 1.97 12.37
CA LEU A 453 22.17 2.24 13.19
C LEU A 453 22.69 1.00 13.94
N ASP A 454 21.79 0.19 14.47
CA ASP A 454 22.11 -1.03 15.23
C ASP A 454 22.56 -2.21 14.33
N MET A 455 22.45 -2.05 13.00
CA MET A 455 22.86 -3.05 12.02
C MET A 455 23.97 -2.58 11.09
N LEU A 456 24.77 -1.57 11.44
CA LEU A 456 25.77 -0.97 10.56
C LEU A 456 26.75 -1.99 9.95
N ASN A 457 27.11 -3.03 10.70
CA ASN A 457 28.06 -4.05 10.29
C ASN A 457 27.41 -5.40 9.96
N GLU A 458 26.09 -5.50 10.02
CA GLU A 458 25.34 -6.73 9.80
C GLU A 458 24.42 -6.59 8.59
N THR A 459 24.16 -7.68 7.90
CA THR A 459 23.21 -7.73 6.79
C THR A 459 21.86 -8.29 7.21
N TYR A 460 21.78 -8.93 8.37
CA TYR A 460 20.55 -9.38 9.00
C TYR A 460 20.76 -9.60 10.50
N ARG A 461 19.64 -9.62 11.23
CA ARG A 461 19.58 -9.95 12.66
C ARG A 461 18.42 -10.92 12.91
N ILE A 462 18.68 -11.93 13.76
CA ILE A 462 17.68 -12.93 14.15
C ILE A 462 17.17 -12.61 15.57
N VAL A 463 15.85 -12.72 15.76
CA VAL A 463 15.17 -12.62 17.04
C VAL A 463 14.58 -14.00 17.37
N GLY A 464 14.87 -14.52 18.55
CA GLY A 464 14.55 -15.90 18.95
C GLY A 464 15.74 -16.84 18.80
N ASP A 465 15.48 -18.14 18.70
CA ASP A 465 16.52 -19.16 18.57
C ASP A 465 16.90 -19.40 17.10
N ALA A 466 18.11 -19.02 16.72
CA ALA A 466 18.62 -19.26 15.37
C ALA A 466 18.71 -20.75 14.99
N ALA A 467 18.74 -21.65 15.98
CA ALA A 467 18.71 -23.10 15.75
C ALA A 467 17.30 -23.63 15.48
N ASP A 468 16.25 -22.82 15.74
CA ASP A 468 14.86 -23.13 15.43
C ASP A 468 14.28 -22.16 14.39
N PRO A 469 14.60 -22.32 13.10
CA PRO A 469 14.11 -21.46 12.04
C PRO A 469 12.58 -21.39 11.92
N ALA A 470 11.86 -22.38 12.47
CA ALA A 470 10.41 -22.42 12.39
C ALA A 470 9.75 -21.37 13.28
N THR A 471 10.39 -21.00 14.39
CA THR A 471 9.85 -20.06 15.38
C THR A 471 10.57 -18.70 15.39
N ALA A 472 11.81 -18.65 14.90
CA ALA A 472 12.60 -17.42 14.88
C ALA A 472 12.13 -16.44 13.81
N VAL A 473 12.44 -15.16 14.05
CA VAL A 473 12.17 -14.04 13.16
C VAL A 473 13.49 -13.45 12.69
N ILE A 474 13.55 -13.01 11.45
CA ILE A 474 14.74 -12.41 10.85
C ILE A 474 14.41 -11.04 10.25
N GLY A 475 15.23 -10.04 10.53
CA GLY A 475 15.21 -8.75 9.87
C GLY A 475 16.43 -8.58 8.97
N PHE A 476 16.20 -8.32 7.68
CA PHE A 476 17.24 -8.07 6.68
C PHE A 476 17.48 -6.60 6.50
N ARG A 477 18.72 -6.18 6.51
CA ARG A 477 19.15 -4.84 6.15
C ARG A 477 19.32 -4.74 4.63
N PRO A 478 18.86 -3.64 3.96
CA PRO A 478 19.13 -3.43 2.55
C PRO A 478 20.63 -3.15 2.32
N ALA A 479 21.15 -3.64 1.21
CA ALA A 479 22.43 -3.15 0.70
C ALA A 479 22.30 -1.66 0.35
N PHE A 480 21.20 -1.28 -0.29
CA PHE A 480 20.80 0.08 -0.61
C PHE A 480 19.34 0.10 -1.13
N ASN A 481 18.79 1.30 -1.21
CA ASN A 481 17.57 1.57 -1.97
C ASN A 481 17.96 1.99 -3.40
N TRP A 482 17.28 1.45 -4.40
CA TRP A 482 17.53 1.77 -5.80
C TRP A 482 16.32 2.46 -6.42
N GLN A 483 16.54 3.69 -6.91
CA GLN A 483 15.56 4.43 -7.70
C GLN A 483 16.28 5.05 -8.90
N GLU A 484 16.05 4.51 -10.08
CA GLU A 484 16.67 5.02 -11.30
C GLU A 484 16.27 6.48 -11.53
N GLY A 485 17.28 7.34 -11.80
CA GLY A 485 17.04 8.78 -11.94
C GLY A 485 17.09 9.58 -10.63
N GLY A 486 17.24 8.93 -9.48
CA GLY A 486 17.32 9.57 -8.16
C GLY A 486 15.97 9.74 -7.48
N GLY A 487 15.97 10.30 -6.28
CA GLY A 487 14.79 10.45 -5.41
C GLY A 487 15.06 9.85 -4.03
N GLY A 488 14.38 8.76 -3.68
CA GLY A 488 14.54 8.08 -2.38
C GLY A 488 15.65 7.03 -2.32
N GLY A 489 16.53 6.90 -3.34
CA GLY A 489 17.57 5.88 -3.39
C GLY A 489 18.75 6.24 -4.26
N LEU A 490 19.63 5.26 -4.53
CA LEU A 490 20.73 5.42 -5.46
C LEU A 490 20.20 5.59 -6.89
N GLY A 491 20.46 6.76 -7.48
CA GLY A 491 20.00 7.13 -8.83
C GLY A 491 20.85 6.53 -9.97
N PHE A 492 21.56 5.45 -9.72
CA PHE A 492 22.44 4.82 -10.68
C PHE A 492 21.67 3.96 -11.69
N ASN A 493 22.24 3.84 -12.88
CA ASN A 493 21.72 2.92 -13.89
C ASN A 493 22.03 1.45 -13.56
N ALA A 494 21.38 0.54 -14.25
CA ALA A 494 21.45 -0.90 -14.05
C ALA A 494 22.90 -1.46 -14.01
N SER A 495 23.79 -1.00 -14.89
CA SER A 495 25.18 -1.50 -14.95
C SER A 495 26.00 -1.10 -13.72
N VAL A 496 25.80 0.10 -13.18
CA VAL A 496 26.45 0.55 -11.94
C VAL A 496 25.94 -0.24 -10.75
N ILE A 497 24.63 -0.45 -10.66
CA ILE A 497 24.01 -1.30 -9.62
C ILE A 497 24.59 -2.72 -9.68
N ALA A 498 24.68 -3.33 -10.86
CA ALA A 498 25.27 -4.66 -11.05
C ALA A 498 26.75 -4.70 -10.57
N ALA A 499 27.53 -3.66 -10.86
CA ALA A 499 28.91 -3.56 -10.40
C ALA A 499 29.02 -3.46 -8.88
N ILE A 500 28.15 -2.67 -8.22
CA ILE A 500 28.09 -2.57 -6.76
C ILE A 500 27.76 -3.93 -6.14
N LEU A 501 26.74 -4.63 -6.64
CA LEU A 501 26.36 -5.94 -6.13
C LEU A 501 27.45 -6.99 -6.35
N SER A 502 28.15 -6.94 -7.51
CA SER A 502 29.25 -7.84 -7.83
C SER A 502 30.51 -7.58 -7.00
N ALA A 503 30.62 -6.44 -6.34
CA ALA A 503 31.70 -6.08 -5.44
C ALA A 503 31.44 -6.42 -3.96
N LEU A 504 30.25 -6.94 -3.63
CA LEU A 504 29.93 -7.34 -2.26
C LEU A 504 30.84 -8.50 -1.81
N PRO A 505 31.22 -8.55 -0.52
CA PRO A 505 32.04 -9.63 0.01
C PRO A 505 31.38 -11.00 -0.17
N PRO A 506 32.15 -12.08 -0.45
CA PRO A 506 31.64 -13.44 -0.43
C PRO A 506 30.91 -13.80 0.88
N GLY A 507 29.86 -14.60 0.81
CA GLY A 507 29.03 -14.98 1.94
C GLY A 507 28.01 -13.92 2.35
N THR A 508 27.95 -12.79 1.63
CA THR A 508 26.93 -11.74 1.90
C THR A 508 25.52 -12.26 1.58
N ILE A 509 24.61 -12.01 2.50
CA ILE A 509 23.16 -12.26 2.37
C ILE A 509 22.45 -10.94 2.64
N THR A 510 21.82 -10.34 1.63
CA THR A 510 21.21 -9.01 1.72
C THR A 510 20.09 -8.84 0.71
N TYR A 511 19.47 -7.67 0.68
CA TYR A 511 18.48 -7.34 -0.34
C TYR A 511 18.68 -5.92 -0.88
N VAL A 512 18.06 -5.65 -2.03
CA VAL A 512 17.93 -4.31 -2.61
C VAL A 512 16.45 -3.95 -2.57
N TYR A 513 16.13 -2.80 -1.97
CA TYR A 513 14.80 -2.22 -2.07
C TYR A 513 14.70 -1.42 -3.36
N VAL A 514 13.86 -1.89 -4.28
CA VAL A 514 13.66 -1.25 -5.59
C VAL A 514 12.42 -0.36 -5.50
N ILE A 515 12.62 0.93 -5.63
CA ILE A 515 11.53 1.92 -5.54
C ILE A 515 10.71 1.90 -6.84
N GLN A 516 9.41 2.07 -6.75
CA GLN A 516 8.41 1.88 -7.81
C GLN A 516 8.65 2.64 -9.12
N ASN A 517 9.40 3.73 -9.08
CA ASN A 517 9.74 4.52 -10.28
C ASN A 517 10.91 3.93 -11.09
N THR A 518 11.54 2.85 -10.59
CA THR A 518 12.59 2.15 -11.33
C THR A 518 11.95 1.35 -12.45
N ASP A 519 12.41 1.55 -13.68
CA ASP A 519 11.91 0.81 -14.83
C ASP A 519 12.16 -0.69 -14.63
N ILE A 520 11.10 -1.48 -14.77
CA ILE A 520 11.19 -2.94 -14.65
C ILE A 520 12.19 -3.55 -15.64
N ALA A 521 12.38 -2.95 -16.83
CA ALA A 521 13.37 -3.38 -17.82
C ALA A 521 14.81 -3.22 -17.29
N SER A 522 15.08 -2.18 -16.49
CA SER A 522 16.39 -1.97 -15.88
C SER A 522 16.79 -3.09 -14.91
N LEU A 523 15.82 -3.79 -14.30
CA LEU A 523 16.10 -4.96 -13.47
C LEU A 523 16.64 -6.13 -14.30
N PHE A 524 16.16 -6.30 -15.53
CA PHE A 524 16.67 -7.33 -16.47
C PHE A 524 18.09 -6.99 -16.91
N ASP A 525 18.36 -5.73 -17.26
CA ASP A 525 19.70 -5.28 -17.63
C ASP A 525 20.70 -5.44 -16.49
N MET A 526 20.29 -5.09 -15.27
CA MET A 526 21.09 -5.29 -14.06
C MET A 526 21.38 -6.78 -13.84
N ALA A 527 20.36 -7.64 -13.89
CA ALA A 527 20.50 -9.07 -13.67
C ALA A 527 21.44 -9.71 -14.70
N ALA A 528 21.37 -9.28 -15.98
CA ALA A 528 22.25 -9.75 -17.03
C ALA A 528 23.72 -9.32 -16.88
N ALA A 529 23.99 -8.24 -16.13
CA ALA A 529 25.31 -7.68 -15.91
C ALA A 529 25.98 -8.16 -14.60
N LEU A 530 25.28 -8.95 -13.77
CA LEU A 530 25.84 -9.47 -12.50
C LEU A 530 26.99 -10.46 -12.75
N SER A 531 27.95 -10.48 -11.81
CA SER A 531 28.98 -11.53 -11.79
C SER A 531 28.35 -12.90 -11.48
N PRO A 532 28.95 -14.01 -11.96
CA PRO A 532 28.43 -15.37 -11.72
C PRO A 532 28.30 -15.77 -10.23
N ASP A 533 29.05 -15.09 -9.35
CA ASP A 533 29.05 -15.37 -7.91
C ASP A 533 27.89 -14.67 -7.18
N VAL A 534 27.16 -13.78 -7.85
CA VAL A 534 25.95 -13.12 -7.30
C VAL A 534 24.70 -13.88 -7.74
N HIS A 535 23.98 -14.42 -6.76
CA HIS A 535 22.75 -15.16 -6.98
C HIS A 535 21.56 -14.31 -6.57
N LEU A 536 20.68 -14.02 -7.52
CA LEU A 536 19.37 -13.46 -7.22
C LEU A 536 18.47 -14.57 -6.67
N VAL A 537 17.81 -14.30 -5.53
CA VAL A 537 17.01 -15.28 -4.79
C VAL A 537 15.65 -14.66 -4.37
N SER A 538 14.65 -15.50 -4.14
CA SER A 538 13.41 -15.05 -3.54
C SER A 538 13.58 -14.68 -2.06
N TYR A 539 12.62 -13.94 -1.50
CA TYR A 539 12.63 -13.61 -0.07
C TYR A 539 12.68 -14.86 0.84
N GLY A 540 11.97 -15.92 0.45
CA GLY A 540 11.97 -17.18 1.20
C GLY A 540 13.32 -17.89 1.13
N GLN A 541 13.94 -17.95 -0.07
CA GLN A 541 15.29 -18.51 -0.23
C GLN A 541 16.35 -17.69 0.55
N LEU A 542 16.23 -16.34 0.55
CA LEU A 542 17.13 -15.49 1.34
C LEU A 542 17.04 -15.81 2.82
N THR A 543 15.81 -16.02 3.32
CA THR A 543 15.53 -16.43 4.71
C THR A 543 16.18 -17.76 5.05
N ASP A 544 15.97 -18.78 4.21
CA ASP A 544 16.57 -20.10 4.42
C ASP A 544 18.10 -20.07 4.40
N LEU A 545 18.70 -19.29 3.48
CA LEU A 545 20.15 -19.13 3.38
C LEU A 545 20.74 -18.46 4.63
N ALA A 546 20.06 -17.50 5.22
CA ALA A 546 20.53 -16.86 6.45
C ALA A 546 20.59 -17.86 7.61
N PHE A 547 19.56 -18.68 7.81
CA PHE A 547 19.57 -19.72 8.83
C PHE A 547 20.61 -20.82 8.55
N GLN A 548 20.82 -21.21 7.28
CA GLN A 548 21.87 -22.15 6.91
C GLN A 548 23.26 -21.58 7.22
N ARG A 549 23.49 -20.29 7.00
CA ARG A 549 24.74 -19.62 7.35
C ARG A 549 24.98 -19.67 8.85
N GLU A 550 23.98 -19.35 9.68
CA GLU A 550 24.11 -19.41 11.14
C GLU A 550 24.43 -20.84 11.62
N ALA A 551 23.77 -21.85 11.08
CA ALA A 551 24.05 -23.24 11.37
C ALA A 551 25.50 -23.64 10.99
N ALA A 552 25.99 -23.16 9.85
CA ALA A 552 27.36 -23.39 9.41
C ALA A 552 28.39 -22.71 10.33
N LEU A 553 28.13 -21.48 10.77
CA LEU A 553 28.98 -20.75 11.72
C LEU A 553 29.00 -21.44 13.08
N ALA A 554 27.87 -21.90 13.61
CA ALA A 554 27.78 -22.66 14.84
C ALA A 554 28.55 -23.98 14.78
N ALA A 555 28.44 -24.73 13.67
CA ALA A 555 29.18 -25.96 13.44
C ALA A 555 30.71 -25.72 13.37
N ALA A 556 31.15 -24.64 12.70
CA ALA A 556 32.57 -24.24 12.64
C ALA A 556 33.10 -23.87 14.02
N ALA A 557 32.36 -23.14 14.82
CA ALA A 557 32.70 -22.79 16.21
C ALA A 557 32.82 -24.04 17.11
N ALA A 558 31.88 -24.98 16.99
CA ALA A 558 31.92 -26.24 17.72
C ALA A 558 33.13 -27.12 17.30
N GLY A 559 33.48 -27.15 16.02
CA GLY A 559 34.63 -27.88 15.50
C GLY A 559 36.00 -27.24 15.86
N ALA A 560 36.06 -25.92 16.04
CA ALA A 560 37.26 -25.20 16.46
C ALA A 560 37.46 -25.22 18.00
N GLY A 561 36.49 -25.66 18.76
CA GLY A 561 36.42 -25.50 20.20
C GLY A 561 36.98 -26.63 21.01
N GLY A 562 38.21 -26.53 21.26
CA GLY A 562 38.81 -26.87 22.53
C GLY A 562 39.40 -25.66 23.20
N THR A 563 38.67 -24.65 23.58
CA THR A 563 38.97 -23.71 24.69
C THR A 563 38.27 -22.37 24.48
N THR A 564 37.59 -21.98 25.54
CA THR A 564 37.00 -20.66 25.91
C THR A 564 35.56 -20.45 25.47
N ALA A 565 34.64 -20.89 26.37
CA ALA A 565 33.30 -20.34 26.46
C ALA A 565 33.39 -18.85 26.89
N HIS A 566 33.00 -17.94 26.00
CA HIS A 566 32.61 -16.61 26.45
C HIS A 566 31.17 -16.70 26.97
N PRO A 567 30.92 -16.27 28.20
CA PRO A 567 29.54 -16.17 28.69
C PRO A 567 28.77 -15.11 27.88
N PRO A 568 27.46 -15.28 27.72
CA PRO A 568 26.64 -14.29 27.08
C PRO A 568 26.76 -12.98 27.84
N THR A 569 27.08 -11.90 27.14
CA THR A 569 27.04 -10.53 27.68
C THR A 569 25.60 -10.23 28.06
N THR A 570 25.30 -10.37 29.33
CA THR A 570 24.15 -9.72 29.96
C THR A 570 24.35 -8.21 29.81
N LEU A 571 23.46 -7.57 29.08
CA LEU A 571 23.35 -6.12 29.06
C LEU A 571 23.01 -5.67 30.49
N ASP A 572 24.00 -5.12 31.18
CA ASP A 572 23.80 -4.42 32.43
C ASP A 572 22.87 -3.22 32.19
N SER A 573 21.73 -3.27 32.84
CA SER A 573 20.83 -2.14 33.01
C SER A 573 21.59 -1.01 33.75
N HIS A 574 21.91 0.06 33.02
CA HIS A 574 22.26 1.33 33.63
C HIS A 574 21.03 2.23 33.82
N PRO A 575 20.93 2.94 34.97
CA PRO A 575 19.75 3.64 35.43
C PRO A 575 19.39 4.90 34.63
#